data_305fe2cb3ce4023382ca9bb796cd06ad
#
_entry.id   305fe2cb3ce4023382ca9bb796cd06ad
#
_cell.length_a   1.000
_cell.length_b   1.000
_cell.length_c   1.000
_cell.angle_alpha   90.00
_cell.angle_beta   90.00
_cell.angle_gamma   90.00
#
_symmetry.space_group_name_H-M   'P 1'
#
loop_
_entity.id
_entity.type
_entity.pdbx_description
1 polymer ?
#
loop_
_entity_poly.entity_id
_entity_poly.type
_entity_poly.pdbx_seq_one_letter_code
_entity_poly.pdbx_strand_id
1 'polypeptide(L)'
;PGNSDVLYVETRGGNVRRLNLETNEVQFVRPSARPTEDDEDRSYRYGWNSPVVPSQHAPGTVYLGGNHLMRSRDRGITWEEASSALTRQIDRDTVPIMGRLVNDSTLSNHDGVGSYGTITAIEESPLEDGVLYVGTDDGNLQVTVDGGATLTNVVDEVEDLPDRTYVSRIDASHQVEGRVYVSFDRHLDGDYRPFVYVSEDYGENWEQITDGLPEWSVNVVREHPSSPDLLFVGNEIGVYVSIDRGESWHR
;
A
#
# COMPACT_ATOMS: atom_id res chain seq x y z
N PRO A 1 13.07 11.94 5.49
CA PRO A 1 13.87 13.03 4.97
C PRO A 1 14.30 13.98 6.08
N GLY A 2 15.49 14.54 6.00
CA GLY A 2 16.02 15.56 6.92
C GLY A 2 16.71 15.05 8.19
N ASN A 3 16.62 13.79 8.55
CA ASN A 3 17.43 13.21 9.61
C ASN A 3 17.82 11.77 9.26
N SER A 4 19.06 11.57 8.83
CA SER A 4 19.64 10.26 8.50
C SER A 4 19.85 9.36 9.73
N ASP A 5 19.66 9.90 10.95
CA ASP A 5 19.98 9.19 12.19
C ASP A 5 18.77 8.43 12.77
N VAL A 6 17.61 8.50 12.10
CA VAL A 6 16.41 7.79 12.51
C VAL A 6 15.99 6.80 11.44
N LEU A 7 15.91 5.53 11.83
CA LEU A 7 15.40 4.43 10.99
C LEU A 7 14.12 3.86 11.60
N TYR A 8 13.12 3.62 10.74
CA TYR A 8 11.93 2.86 11.11
C TYR A 8 12.04 1.45 10.53
N VAL A 9 11.78 0.45 11.36
CA VAL A 9 11.81 -0.96 10.98
C VAL A 9 10.49 -1.59 11.39
N GLU A 10 9.79 -2.12 10.42
CA GLU A 10 8.62 -2.96 10.65
C GLU A 10 9.05 -4.43 10.63
N THR A 11 8.52 -5.25 11.55
CA THR A 11 8.89 -6.66 11.73
C THR A 11 7.68 -7.52 11.60
N ARG A 12 6.69 -7.46 11.05
CA ARG A 12 5.47 -8.27 10.95
C ARG A 12 4.34 -7.77 11.86
N GLY A 13 3.18 -7.60 11.27
CA GLY A 13 1.96 -7.27 12.01
C GLY A 13 1.98 -5.86 12.59
N GLY A 14 2.57 -4.89 11.87
CA GLY A 14 2.66 -3.50 12.29
C GLY A 14 3.58 -3.25 13.48
N ASN A 15 4.45 -4.21 13.82
CA ASN A 15 5.41 -4.04 14.92
C ASN A 15 6.54 -3.11 14.51
N VAL A 16 6.28 -1.81 14.53
CA VAL A 16 7.21 -0.77 14.14
C VAL A 16 8.12 -0.38 15.29
N ARG A 17 9.40 -0.32 15.01
CA ARG A 17 10.44 0.19 15.90
C ARG A 17 11.11 1.40 15.26
N ARG A 18 11.37 2.41 16.08
CA ARG A 18 12.22 3.53 15.73
C ARG A 18 13.59 3.29 16.33
N LEU A 19 14.62 3.29 15.50
CA LEU A 19 16.02 3.19 15.90
C LEU A 19 16.69 4.54 15.69
N ASN A 20 17.36 5.05 16.74
CA ASN A 20 18.28 6.17 16.63
C ASN A 20 19.68 5.62 16.38
N LEU A 21 20.27 5.94 15.22
CA LEU A 21 21.56 5.41 14.79
C LEU A 21 22.76 6.03 15.53
N GLU A 22 22.61 7.24 16.11
CA GLU A 22 23.67 7.87 16.90
C GLU A 22 23.76 7.28 18.30
N THR A 23 22.61 7.08 18.95
CA THR A 23 22.54 6.61 20.34
C THR A 23 22.32 5.12 20.47
N ASN A 24 21.98 4.42 19.37
CA ASN A 24 21.53 3.02 19.34
C ASN A 24 20.26 2.77 20.20
N GLU A 25 19.49 3.81 20.48
CA GLU A 25 18.24 3.68 21.21
C GLU A 25 17.18 3.08 20.28
N VAL A 26 16.48 2.06 20.77
CA VAL A 26 15.36 1.41 20.08
C VAL A 26 14.08 1.65 20.85
N GLN A 27 13.07 2.20 20.20
CA GLN A 27 11.75 2.42 20.78
C GLN A 27 10.69 1.69 19.96
N PHE A 28 9.75 1.04 20.66
CA PHE A 28 8.57 0.47 20.04
C PHE A 28 7.53 1.58 19.86
N VAL A 29 7.11 1.82 18.63
CA VAL A 29 6.30 3.00 18.28
C VAL A 29 4.97 2.65 17.59
N ARG A 30 4.56 1.38 17.57
CA ARG A 30 3.29 0.97 16.98
C ARG A 30 2.11 1.60 17.74
N PRO A 31 1.14 2.24 17.05
CA PRO A 31 -0.09 2.69 17.68
C PRO A 31 -0.94 1.50 18.13
N SER A 32 -1.62 1.66 19.25
CA SER A 32 -2.64 0.73 19.74
C SER A 32 -3.98 1.44 19.84
N ALA A 33 -5.03 0.76 19.41
CA ALA A 33 -6.39 1.27 19.55
C ALA A 33 -6.72 1.47 21.04
N ARG A 34 -7.44 2.54 21.32
CA ARG A 34 -8.06 2.73 22.63
C ARG A 34 -9.56 2.51 22.45
N PRO A 35 -10.19 1.64 23.24
CA PRO A 35 -11.63 1.54 23.27
C PRO A 35 -12.28 2.91 23.47
N THR A 36 -13.41 3.14 22.82
CA THR A 36 -14.23 4.33 23.00
C THR A 36 -15.58 3.95 23.62
N GLU A 37 -16.35 4.94 24.09
CA GLU A 37 -17.70 4.67 24.63
C GLU A 37 -18.63 4.04 23.58
N ASP A 38 -18.37 4.33 22.28
CA ASP A 38 -19.19 3.84 21.16
C ASP A 38 -18.65 2.54 20.54
N ASP A 39 -17.41 2.14 20.87
CA ASP A 39 -16.73 0.95 20.32
C ASP A 39 -15.74 0.38 21.35
N GLU A 40 -16.25 -0.49 22.20
CA GLU A 40 -15.45 -1.18 23.25
C GLU A 40 -14.47 -2.21 22.65
N ASP A 41 -14.78 -2.75 21.46
CA ASP A 41 -13.99 -3.76 20.76
C ASP A 41 -13.05 -3.15 19.70
N ARG A 42 -12.91 -1.84 19.65
CA ARG A 42 -12.07 -1.14 18.70
C ARG A 42 -10.65 -1.69 18.66
N SER A 43 -10.25 -2.16 17.49
CA SER A 43 -8.92 -2.70 17.29
C SER A 43 -8.31 -2.27 15.96
N TYR A 44 -7.00 -2.02 15.95
CA TYR A 44 -6.27 -1.84 14.70
C TYR A 44 -5.81 -3.20 14.19
N ARG A 45 -6.12 -3.45 12.91
CA ARG A 45 -5.58 -4.60 12.18
C ARG A 45 -4.35 -4.15 11.40
N TYR A 46 -3.32 -4.97 11.42
CA TYR A 46 -2.08 -4.78 10.69
C TYR A 46 -1.80 -6.01 9.85
N GLY A 47 -1.39 -5.80 8.59
CA GLY A 47 -0.99 -6.86 7.68
C GLY A 47 0.34 -7.52 8.08
N TRP A 48 0.72 -8.52 7.31
CA TRP A 48 2.04 -9.17 7.48
C TRP A 48 3.19 -8.17 7.32
N ASN A 49 3.14 -7.33 6.28
CA ASN A 49 4.06 -6.25 6.00
C ASN A 49 3.27 -4.94 6.00
N SER A 50 3.15 -4.30 7.14
CA SER A 50 2.48 -3.00 7.23
C SER A 50 3.40 -1.89 6.74
N PRO A 51 2.99 -1.09 5.74
CA PRO A 51 3.85 -0.04 5.23
C PRO A 51 4.07 1.04 6.30
N VAL A 52 5.33 1.44 6.48
CA VAL A 52 5.75 2.58 7.31
C VAL A 52 6.52 3.55 6.44
N VAL A 53 6.01 4.77 6.28
CA VAL A 53 6.52 5.76 5.32
C VAL A 53 6.78 7.09 6.04
N PRO A 54 8.06 7.50 6.18
CA PRO A 54 8.37 8.86 6.61
C PRO A 54 7.99 9.86 5.52
N SER A 55 7.29 10.94 5.90
CA SER A 55 6.92 12.00 4.97
C SER A 55 8.14 12.65 4.33
N GLN A 56 8.05 12.94 3.04
CA GLN A 56 9.09 13.64 2.30
C GLN A 56 9.01 15.16 2.48
N HIS A 57 7.83 15.70 2.82
CA HIS A 57 7.56 17.13 2.95
C HIS A 57 7.58 17.63 4.39
N ALA A 58 7.12 16.81 5.35
CA ALA A 58 6.96 17.20 6.75
C ALA A 58 7.95 16.46 7.66
N PRO A 59 9.12 17.03 8.00
CA PRO A 59 10.10 16.38 8.87
C PRO A 59 9.52 15.96 10.22
N GLY A 60 9.68 14.69 10.56
CA GLY A 60 9.13 14.10 11.78
C GLY A 60 7.75 13.47 11.61
N THR A 61 7.10 13.68 10.48
CA THR A 61 5.86 13.00 10.14
C THR A 61 6.15 11.60 9.59
N VAL A 62 5.35 10.63 10.04
CA VAL A 62 5.43 9.22 9.63
C VAL A 62 4.02 8.68 9.46
N TYR A 63 3.78 7.97 8.37
CA TYR A 63 2.55 7.24 8.11
C TYR A 63 2.75 5.75 8.40
N LEU A 64 1.71 5.08 8.88
CA LEU A 64 1.68 3.64 9.10
C LEU A 64 0.33 3.09 8.64
N GLY A 65 0.39 2.03 7.82
CA GLY A 65 -0.80 1.34 7.32
C GLY A 65 -1.27 0.22 8.26
N GLY A 66 -2.53 0.31 8.63
CA GLY A 66 -3.32 -0.77 9.23
C GLY A 66 -4.63 -0.90 8.46
N ASN A 67 -5.76 -1.15 9.12
CA ASN A 67 -7.08 -0.93 8.53
C ASN A 67 -7.44 0.57 8.44
N HIS A 68 -6.69 1.43 9.16
CA HIS A 68 -6.69 2.88 9.07
C HIS A 68 -5.33 3.38 8.63
N LEU A 69 -5.30 4.55 7.98
CA LEU A 69 -4.08 5.31 7.78
C LEU A 69 -3.76 6.04 9.10
N MET A 70 -2.68 5.65 9.74
CA MET A 70 -2.18 6.28 10.96
C MET A 70 -1.13 7.32 10.61
N ARG A 71 -1.15 8.47 11.28
CA ARG A 71 -0.15 9.52 11.13
C ARG A 71 0.43 9.89 12.48
N SER A 72 1.75 10.01 12.55
CA SER A 72 2.48 10.65 13.65
C SER A 72 3.15 11.90 13.13
N ARG A 73 3.17 12.97 13.90
CA ARG A 73 3.88 14.23 13.58
C ARG A 73 5.12 14.45 14.47
N ASP A 74 5.42 13.49 15.34
CA ASP A 74 6.47 13.56 16.36
C ASP A 74 7.37 12.32 16.37
N ARG A 75 7.62 11.78 15.17
CA ARG A 75 8.49 10.61 14.94
C ARG A 75 7.98 9.32 15.59
N GLY A 76 6.66 9.14 15.64
CA GLY A 76 6.04 7.93 16.18
C GLY A 76 5.84 7.93 17.70
N ILE A 77 6.00 9.06 18.39
CA ILE A 77 5.74 9.17 19.83
C ILE A 77 4.23 9.15 20.07
N THR A 78 3.49 9.97 19.33
CA THR A 78 2.02 9.97 19.34
C THR A 78 1.46 9.71 17.94
N TRP A 79 0.26 9.12 17.89
CA TRP A 79 -0.40 8.77 16.65
C TRP A 79 -1.84 9.26 16.64
N GLU A 80 -2.27 9.69 15.47
CA GLU A 80 -3.66 10.03 15.15
C GLU A 80 -4.14 9.17 13.98
N GLU A 81 -5.43 8.91 13.89
CA GLU A 81 -6.06 8.36 12.69
C GLU A 81 -6.17 9.48 11.66
N ALA A 82 -5.42 9.37 10.56
CA ALA A 82 -5.52 10.30 9.45
C ALA A 82 -6.72 9.99 8.55
N SER A 83 -7.37 8.83 8.75
CA SER A 83 -8.55 8.42 7.99
C SER A 83 -9.51 7.59 8.82
N SER A 84 -10.76 7.44 8.36
CA SER A 84 -11.61 6.30 8.71
C SER A 84 -10.98 4.99 8.22
N ALA A 85 -11.62 3.84 8.47
CA ALA A 85 -11.17 2.57 7.91
C ALA A 85 -11.23 2.61 6.37
N LEU A 86 -10.08 2.34 5.72
CA LEU A 86 -9.93 2.42 4.26
C LEU A 86 -10.17 1.09 3.55
N THR A 87 -10.41 0.03 4.30
CA THR A 87 -10.64 -1.32 3.80
C THR A 87 -12.12 -1.56 3.55
N ARG A 88 -12.45 -2.58 2.77
CA ARG A 88 -13.83 -2.98 2.48
C ARG A 88 -14.55 -3.61 3.68
N GLN A 89 -13.85 -3.83 4.80
CA GLN A 89 -14.36 -4.44 6.02
C GLN A 89 -15.06 -5.79 5.78
N ILE A 90 -14.54 -6.58 4.84
CA ILE A 90 -15.10 -7.87 4.47
C ILE A 90 -14.94 -8.82 5.65
N ASP A 91 -16.04 -9.44 6.05
CA ASP A 91 -16.00 -10.56 6.98
C ASP A 91 -15.28 -11.73 6.32
N ARG A 92 -14.14 -12.09 6.88
CA ARG A 92 -13.25 -13.11 6.34
C ARG A 92 -13.91 -14.49 6.26
N ASP A 93 -14.86 -14.79 7.13
CA ASP A 93 -15.60 -16.06 7.12
C ASP A 93 -16.51 -16.18 5.88
N THR A 94 -16.78 -15.05 5.21
CA THR A 94 -17.53 -15.02 3.95
C THR A 94 -16.64 -15.15 2.71
N VAL A 95 -15.31 -15.16 2.87
CA VAL A 95 -14.35 -15.28 1.76
C VAL A 95 -14.00 -16.75 1.56
N PRO A 96 -14.27 -17.33 0.36
CA PRO A 96 -13.90 -18.71 0.08
C PRO A 96 -12.38 -18.93 0.11
N ILE A 97 -11.93 -20.00 0.74
CA ILE A 97 -10.57 -20.50 0.65
C ILE A 97 -10.59 -21.77 -0.21
N MET A 98 -9.82 -21.78 -1.28
CA MET A 98 -9.83 -22.90 -2.24
C MET A 98 -11.24 -23.26 -2.75
N GLY A 99 -12.06 -22.23 -2.98
CA GLY A 99 -13.44 -22.39 -3.49
C GLY A 99 -14.46 -22.86 -2.45
N ARG A 100 -14.13 -22.87 -1.14
CA ARG A 100 -15.04 -23.27 -0.07
C ARG A 100 -15.03 -22.24 1.06
N LEU A 101 -16.21 -21.95 1.60
CA LEU A 101 -16.32 -21.19 2.83
C LEU A 101 -15.75 -21.99 4.00
N VAL A 102 -15.01 -21.32 4.86
CA VAL A 102 -14.52 -21.88 6.13
C VAL A 102 -15.70 -22.00 7.10
N ASN A 103 -15.63 -22.99 7.98
CA ASN A 103 -16.60 -23.22 9.07
C ASN A 103 -15.92 -23.98 10.22
N ASP A 104 -16.63 -24.19 11.30
CA ASP A 104 -16.12 -24.85 12.52
C ASP A 104 -15.55 -26.26 12.29
N SER A 105 -15.88 -26.91 11.17
CA SER A 105 -15.32 -28.22 10.79
C SER A 105 -14.07 -28.11 9.91
N THR A 106 -13.66 -26.90 9.54
CA THR A 106 -12.47 -26.68 8.74
C THR A 106 -11.23 -26.90 9.60
N LEU A 107 -10.31 -27.74 9.15
CA LEU A 107 -9.12 -28.15 9.91
C LEU A 107 -8.21 -26.97 10.30
N SER A 108 -8.22 -25.91 9.51
CA SER A 108 -7.46 -24.68 9.75
C SER A 108 -8.36 -23.50 9.38
N ASN A 109 -9.01 -22.94 10.36
CA ASN A 109 -9.83 -21.75 10.20
C ASN A 109 -8.98 -20.52 10.51
N HIS A 110 -8.47 -19.84 9.48
CA HIS A 110 -7.64 -18.64 9.59
C HIS A 110 -6.27 -18.82 10.28
N ASP A 111 -5.87 -20.04 10.61
CA ASP A 111 -4.58 -20.33 11.22
C ASP A 111 -3.42 -19.96 10.28
N GLY A 112 -2.47 -19.19 10.78
CA GLY A 112 -1.27 -18.78 10.04
C GLY A 112 -1.51 -17.76 8.94
N VAL A 113 -2.73 -17.33 8.72
CA VAL A 113 -3.06 -16.25 7.77
C VAL A 113 -3.15 -14.94 8.55
N GLY A 114 -2.39 -13.94 8.13
CA GLY A 114 -2.43 -12.60 8.71
C GLY A 114 -3.81 -11.94 8.66
N SER A 115 -3.95 -10.79 9.25
CA SER A 115 -5.18 -9.99 9.16
C SER A 115 -5.49 -9.68 7.70
N TYR A 116 -6.76 -9.78 7.31
CA TYR A 116 -7.29 -9.36 6.02
C TYR A 116 -8.04 -8.04 6.17
N GLY A 117 -8.07 -7.22 5.12
CA GLY A 117 -8.55 -5.86 5.17
C GLY A 117 -7.53 -4.94 5.84
N THR A 118 -6.36 -4.81 5.22
CA THR A 118 -5.26 -3.98 5.70
C THR A 118 -4.58 -3.21 4.56
N ILE A 119 -4.00 -2.07 4.88
CA ILE A 119 -3.21 -1.28 3.95
C ILE A 119 -1.90 -2.03 3.64
N THR A 120 -1.61 -2.17 2.35
CA THR A 120 -0.43 -2.86 1.82
C THR A 120 0.59 -1.92 1.18
N ALA A 121 0.12 -0.77 0.72
CA ALA A 121 0.96 0.25 0.10
C ALA A 121 0.52 1.65 0.55
N ILE A 122 1.49 2.51 0.84
CA ILE A 122 1.34 3.94 1.05
C ILE A 122 2.42 4.61 0.22
N GLU A 123 2.05 5.60 -0.57
CA GLU A 123 3.00 6.44 -1.29
C GLU A 123 2.62 7.91 -1.12
N GLU A 124 3.57 8.74 -0.68
CA GLU A 124 3.44 10.20 -0.68
C GLU A 124 4.06 10.73 -1.96
N SER A 125 3.36 11.62 -2.67
CA SER A 125 3.94 12.28 -3.85
C SER A 125 5.25 12.96 -3.46
N PRO A 126 6.36 12.72 -4.19
CA PRO A 126 7.60 13.43 -3.92
C PRO A 126 7.57 14.89 -4.38
N LEU A 127 6.60 15.26 -5.22
CA LEU A 127 6.49 16.59 -5.80
C LEU A 127 5.51 17.49 -5.04
N GLU A 128 4.46 16.90 -4.43
CA GLU A 128 3.34 17.65 -3.89
C GLU A 128 3.06 17.26 -2.44
N ASP A 129 3.13 18.25 -1.55
CA ASP A 129 2.73 18.07 -0.15
C ASP A 129 1.21 17.82 -0.05
N GLY A 130 0.84 16.83 0.75
CA GLY A 130 -0.56 16.47 0.98
C GLY A 130 -1.16 15.50 -0.05
N VAL A 131 -0.43 15.12 -1.09
CA VAL A 131 -0.85 14.06 -2.02
C VAL A 131 -0.36 12.71 -1.54
N LEU A 132 -1.30 11.81 -1.23
CA LEU A 132 -1.04 10.45 -0.75
C LEU A 132 -1.91 9.46 -1.50
N TYR A 133 -1.32 8.31 -1.81
CA TYR A 133 -2.00 7.14 -2.38
C TYR A 133 -1.91 5.98 -1.40
N VAL A 134 -3.01 5.25 -1.23
CA VAL A 134 -3.12 4.16 -0.26
C VAL A 134 -3.80 2.96 -0.89
N GLY A 135 -3.14 1.83 -0.91
CA GLY A 135 -3.65 0.57 -1.44
C GLY A 135 -3.88 -0.47 -0.35
N THR A 136 -4.85 -1.37 -0.55
CA THR A 136 -5.22 -2.41 0.42
C THR A 136 -5.16 -3.82 -0.16
N ASP A 137 -5.10 -4.82 0.72
CA ASP A 137 -5.13 -6.25 0.36
C ASP A 137 -6.51 -6.73 -0.09
N ASP A 138 -7.57 -6.00 0.23
CA ASP A 138 -8.94 -6.27 -0.19
C ASP A 138 -9.40 -5.41 -1.40
N GLY A 139 -8.43 -4.73 -2.05
CA GLY A 139 -8.58 -4.14 -3.36
C GLY A 139 -9.18 -2.74 -3.38
N ASN A 140 -9.01 -1.93 -2.34
CA ASN A 140 -9.24 -0.50 -2.44
C ASN A 140 -7.95 0.24 -2.84
N LEU A 141 -8.11 1.26 -3.67
CA LEU A 141 -7.09 2.23 -4.02
C LEU A 141 -7.63 3.63 -3.72
N GLN A 142 -7.04 4.28 -2.74
CA GLN A 142 -7.50 5.58 -2.24
C GLN A 142 -6.49 6.67 -2.58
N VAL A 143 -6.98 7.85 -2.88
CA VAL A 143 -6.16 9.05 -3.08
C VAL A 143 -6.66 10.19 -2.21
N THR A 144 -5.75 11.00 -1.72
CA THR A 144 -6.00 12.31 -1.12
C THR A 144 -5.08 13.35 -1.73
N VAL A 145 -5.57 14.57 -1.89
CA VAL A 145 -4.79 15.74 -2.35
C VAL A 145 -4.81 16.87 -1.31
N ASP A 146 -5.30 16.59 -0.11
CA ASP A 146 -5.50 17.56 0.97
C ASP A 146 -4.92 17.09 2.32
N GLY A 147 -3.91 16.22 2.28
CA GLY A 147 -3.22 15.72 3.46
C GLY A 147 -4.03 14.74 4.30
N GLY A 148 -5.01 14.07 3.69
CA GLY A 148 -5.84 13.06 4.34
C GLY A 148 -7.15 13.61 4.92
N ALA A 149 -7.51 14.88 4.66
CA ALA A 149 -8.80 15.41 5.10
C ALA A 149 -9.95 14.74 4.35
N THR A 150 -9.75 14.47 3.06
CA THR A 150 -10.64 13.63 2.24
C THR A 150 -9.84 12.53 1.55
N LEU A 151 -10.40 11.32 1.48
CA LEU A 151 -9.86 10.21 0.72
C LEU A 151 -10.94 9.70 -0.23
N THR A 152 -10.59 9.61 -1.51
CA THR A 152 -11.47 9.12 -2.57
C THR A 152 -11.01 7.74 -3.01
N ASN A 153 -11.92 6.76 -3.06
CA ASN A 153 -11.61 5.45 -3.64
C ASN A 153 -11.69 5.57 -5.16
N VAL A 154 -10.59 5.28 -5.83
CA VAL A 154 -10.44 5.40 -7.30
C VAL A 154 -10.28 4.05 -7.98
N VAL A 155 -10.44 2.95 -7.25
CA VAL A 155 -10.26 1.60 -7.83
C VAL A 155 -11.31 1.27 -8.89
N ASP A 156 -12.51 1.83 -8.77
CA ASP A 156 -13.60 1.58 -9.73
C ASP A 156 -13.36 2.25 -11.08
N GLU A 157 -12.41 3.19 -11.16
CA GLU A 157 -11.97 3.82 -12.42
C GLU A 157 -10.89 3.00 -13.15
N VAL A 158 -10.38 1.92 -12.54
CA VAL A 158 -9.38 1.04 -13.14
C VAL A 158 -10.07 -0.01 -14.00
N GLU A 159 -10.10 0.21 -15.30
CA GLU A 159 -10.74 -0.72 -16.24
C GLU A 159 -10.07 -2.09 -16.25
N ASP A 160 -10.84 -3.15 -16.52
CA ASP A 160 -10.40 -4.54 -16.62
C ASP A 160 -9.69 -5.11 -15.37
N LEU A 161 -9.73 -4.40 -14.25
CA LEU A 161 -9.23 -4.90 -12.97
C LEU A 161 -10.32 -5.75 -12.28
N PRO A 162 -10.07 -7.04 -12.01
CA PRO A 162 -11.03 -7.85 -11.27
C PRO A 162 -11.25 -7.32 -9.85
N ASP A 163 -12.46 -7.49 -9.34
CA ASP A 163 -12.81 -7.04 -7.98
C ASP A 163 -11.89 -7.63 -6.89
N ARG A 164 -11.61 -6.85 -5.86
CA ARG A 164 -10.78 -7.22 -4.70
C ARG A 164 -9.36 -7.65 -5.06
N THR A 165 -8.78 -7.02 -6.07
CA THR A 165 -7.39 -7.29 -6.45
C THR A 165 -6.42 -6.60 -5.48
N TYR A 166 -5.51 -7.37 -4.90
CA TYR A 166 -4.49 -6.90 -3.96
C TYR A 166 -3.62 -5.80 -4.59
N VAL A 167 -3.50 -4.66 -3.95
CA VAL A 167 -2.58 -3.59 -4.38
C VAL A 167 -1.17 -3.95 -3.94
N SER A 168 -0.30 -4.33 -4.87
CA SER A 168 1.05 -4.79 -4.54
C SER A 168 2.05 -3.65 -4.38
N ARG A 169 1.93 -2.59 -5.19
CA ARG A 169 2.79 -1.40 -5.09
C ARG A 169 2.13 -0.17 -5.69
N ILE A 170 2.46 0.97 -5.13
CA ILE A 170 2.18 2.30 -5.66
C ILE A 170 3.50 3.03 -5.80
N ASP A 171 3.64 3.85 -6.84
CA ASP A 171 4.82 4.67 -7.10
C ASP A 171 4.39 6.01 -7.71
N ALA A 172 4.37 7.06 -6.92
CA ALA A 172 4.08 8.41 -7.41
C ALA A 172 5.30 8.96 -8.18
N SER A 173 5.04 9.59 -9.31
CA SER A 173 6.11 10.10 -10.18
C SER A 173 7.01 11.11 -9.49
N HIS A 174 8.30 10.98 -9.73
CA HIS A 174 9.32 11.97 -9.35
C HIS A 174 9.45 13.13 -10.34
N GLN A 175 8.72 13.10 -11.46
CA GLN A 175 8.92 14.02 -12.58
C GLN A 175 7.64 14.78 -12.97
N VAL A 176 6.47 14.21 -12.71
CA VAL A 176 5.19 14.75 -13.18
C VAL A 176 4.17 14.72 -12.05
N GLU A 177 3.65 15.89 -11.71
CA GLU A 177 2.55 16.06 -10.75
C GLU A 177 1.32 15.28 -11.21
N GLY A 178 0.60 14.66 -10.27
CA GLY A 178 -0.59 13.86 -10.53
C GLY A 178 -0.35 12.48 -11.14
N ARG A 179 0.88 12.19 -11.66
CA ARG A 179 1.19 10.88 -12.21
C ARG A 179 1.48 9.86 -11.11
N VAL A 180 0.87 8.68 -11.24
CA VAL A 180 1.10 7.56 -10.34
C VAL A 180 1.03 6.23 -11.10
N TYR A 181 1.91 5.32 -10.73
CA TYR A 181 1.94 3.94 -11.21
C TYR A 181 1.44 3.02 -10.11
N VAL A 182 0.63 2.03 -10.47
CA VAL A 182 0.13 1.03 -9.53
C VAL A 182 0.26 -0.36 -10.13
N SER A 183 0.75 -1.31 -9.33
CA SER A 183 0.71 -2.73 -9.65
C SER A 183 -0.23 -3.47 -8.71
N PHE A 184 -0.89 -4.50 -9.26
CA PHE A 184 -1.80 -5.36 -8.53
C PHE A 184 -1.41 -6.82 -8.72
N ASP A 185 -1.79 -7.65 -7.74
CA ASP A 185 -1.47 -9.06 -7.69
C ASP A 185 -2.70 -9.91 -7.37
N ARG A 186 -2.91 -10.98 -8.14
CA ARG A 186 -4.00 -11.95 -7.95
C ARG A 186 -3.54 -13.40 -7.88
N HIS A 187 -2.25 -13.65 -7.64
CA HIS A 187 -1.74 -15.03 -7.59
C HIS A 187 -2.49 -15.92 -6.60
N LEU A 188 -2.98 -15.34 -5.47
CA LEU A 188 -3.77 -16.07 -4.47
C LEU A 188 -5.13 -16.53 -5.00
N ASP A 189 -5.66 -15.87 -6.03
CA ASP A 189 -6.89 -16.26 -6.74
C ASP A 189 -6.61 -17.17 -7.96
N GLY A 190 -5.33 -17.50 -8.21
CA GLY A 190 -4.89 -18.29 -9.36
C GLY A 190 -4.88 -17.51 -10.68
N ASP A 191 -4.94 -16.19 -10.63
CA ASP A 191 -4.84 -15.32 -11.79
C ASP A 191 -3.44 -14.67 -11.81
N TYR A 192 -2.64 -15.08 -12.80
CA TYR A 192 -1.25 -14.65 -12.92
C TYR A 192 -1.04 -13.56 -13.99
N ARG A 193 -2.12 -13.01 -14.54
CA ARG A 193 -1.99 -11.90 -15.50
C ARG A 193 -1.29 -10.72 -14.86
N PRO A 194 -0.42 -10.00 -15.61
CA PRO A 194 0.19 -8.77 -15.11
C PRO A 194 -0.87 -7.66 -15.05
N PHE A 195 -0.92 -6.97 -13.94
CA PHE A 195 -1.76 -5.80 -13.74
C PHE A 195 -0.87 -4.63 -13.33
N VAL A 196 -0.58 -3.74 -14.27
CA VAL A 196 0.18 -2.50 -14.08
C VAL A 196 -0.55 -1.38 -14.78
N TYR A 197 -0.79 -0.30 -14.06
CA TYR A 197 -1.53 0.85 -14.57
C TYR A 197 -0.80 2.14 -14.26
N VAL A 198 -1.04 3.15 -15.09
CA VAL A 198 -0.62 4.53 -14.88
C VAL A 198 -1.84 5.46 -14.90
N SER A 199 -1.84 6.44 -14.02
CA SER A 199 -2.73 7.60 -14.07
C SER A 199 -1.88 8.85 -14.21
N GLU A 200 -2.37 9.85 -14.95
CA GLU A 200 -1.74 11.16 -15.14
C GLU A 200 -2.45 12.27 -14.33
N ASP A 201 -3.52 11.94 -13.62
CA ASP A 201 -4.49 12.87 -13.06
C ASP A 201 -4.98 12.46 -11.66
N TYR A 202 -4.06 12.06 -10.79
CA TYR A 202 -4.33 11.67 -9.40
C TYR A 202 -5.27 10.46 -9.25
N GLY A 203 -5.38 9.61 -10.28
CA GLY A 203 -6.21 8.41 -10.26
C GLY A 203 -7.63 8.60 -10.80
N GLU A 204 -7.94 9.74 -11.44
CA GLU A 204 -9.24 9.96 -12.09
C GLU A 204 -9.40 9.09 -13.34
N ASN A 205 -8.32 8.86 -14.09
CA ASN A 205 -8.28 7.98 -15.27
C ASN A 205 -7.05 7.08 -15.23
N TRP A 206 -7.19 5.85 -15.74
CA TRP A 206 -6.14 4.83 -15.71
C TRP A 206 -5.90 4.22 -17.07
N GLU A 207 -4.65 3.95 -17.40
CA GLU A 207 -4.21 3.22 -18.58
C GLU A 207 -3.42 1.98 -18.16
N GLN A 208 -3.75 0.81 -18.74
CA GLN A 208 -2.99 -0.41 -18.51
C GLN A 208 -1.70 -0.41 -19.36
N ILE A 209 -0.56 -0.64 -18.72
CA ILE A 209 0.77 -0.59 -19.34
C ILE A 209 1.50 -1.94 -19.21
N THR A 210 1.00 -2.99 -19.86
CA THR A 210 1.50 -4.37 -19.69
C THR A 210 2.01 -5.01 -20.97
N ASP A 211 2.09 -4.28 -22.10
CA ASP A 211 2.51 -4.84 -23.38
C ASP A 211 3.96 -5.36 -23.34
N GLY A 212 4.14 -6.65 -23.64
CA GLY A 212 5.43 -7.34 -23.54
C GLY A 212 5.76 -7.94 -22.17
N LEU A 213 4.94 -7.73 -21.14
CA LEU A 213 5.08 -8.47 -19.88
C LEU A 213 4.53 -9.90 -20.03
N PRO A 214 5.19 -10.91 -19.44
CA PRO A 214 4.68 -12.26 -19.40
C PRO A 214 3.51 -12.40 -18.42
N GLU A 215 2.72 -13.45 -18.56
CA GLU A 215 1.63 -13.80 -17.63
C GLU A 215 2.18 -14.30 -16.28
N TRP A 216 2.69 -13.35 -15.48
CA TRP A 216 3.15 -13.55 -14.12
C TRP A 216 2.80 -12.32 -13.27
N SER A 217 2.32 -12.58 -12.06
CA SER A 217 1.91 -11.53 -11.13
C SER A 217 3.02 -10.52 -10.88
N VAL A 218 2.63 -9.24 -10.86
CA VAL A 218 3.55 -8.13 -10.66
C VAL A 218 3.59 -7.73 -9.19
N ASN A 219 4.79 -7.74 -8.63
CA ASN A 219 5.02 -7.39 -7.22
C ASN A 219 5.40 -5.92 -7.03
N VAL A 220 5.99 -5.29 -8.06
CA VAL A 220 6.49 -3.93 -7.96
C VAL A 220 6.57 -3.26 -9.32
N VAL A 221 6.19 -1.99 -9.36
CA VAL A 221 6.47 -1.04 -10.42
C VAL A 221 7.25 0.14 -9.84
N ARG A 222 8.22 0.70 -10.59
CA ARG A 222 9.02 1.85 -10.18
C ARG A 222 9.38 2.73 -11.36
N GLU A 223 9.19 4.06 -11.21
CA GLU A 223 9.77 5.06 -12.10
C GLU A 223 11.22 5.35 -11.69
N HIS A 224 12.08 5.55 -12.67
CA HIS A 224 13.44 6.01 -12.40
C HIS A 224 13.43 7.47 -11.92
N PRO A 225 14.07 7.83 -10.80
CA PRO A 225 13.91 9.14 -10.16
C PRO A 225 14.40 10.33 -10.99
N SER A 226 15.09 10.10 -12.10
CA SER A 226 15.63 11.16 -12.97
C SER A 226 15.22 10.99 -14.45
N SER A 227 14.35 10.04 -14.78
CA SER A 227 13.92 9.79 -16.16
C SER A 227 12.50 9.26 -16.19
N PRO A 228 11.52 10.06 -16.62
CA PRO A 228 10.12 9.66 -16.62
C PRO A 228 9.78 8.59 -17.67
N ASP A 229 10.67 8.35 -18.63
CA ASP A 229 10.49 7.33 -19.67
C ASP A 229 11.02 5.95 -19.25
N LEU A 230 11.80 5.91 -18.15
CA LEU A 230 12.45 4.69 -17.68
C LEU A 230 11.71 4.11 -16.49
N LEU A 231 11.07 2.96 -16.70
CA LEU A 231 10.33 2.22 -15.69
C LEU A 231 10.93 0.84 -15.47
N PHE A 232 10.70 0.32 -14.28
CA PHE A 232 11.05 -1.05 -13.89
C PHE A 232 9.84 -1.78 -13.33
N VAL A 233 9.65 -3.03 -13.74
CA VAL A 233 8.67 -3.95 -13.17
C VAL A 233 9.39 -5.18 -12.66
N GLY A 234 9.09 -5.55 -11.43
CA GLY A 234 9.51 -6.82 -10.83
C GLY A 234 8.33 -7.77 -10.70
N ASN A 235 8.45 -8.94 -11.28
CA ASN A 235 7.52 -10.04 -11.12
C ASN A 235 8.23 -11.28 -10.55
N GLU A 236 7.52 -12.40 -10.39
CA GLU A 236 8.07 -13.61 -9.78
C GLU A 236 9.24 -14.25 -10.56
N ILE A 237 9.40 -13.96 -11.86
CA ILE A 237 10.42 -14.59 -12.70
C ILE A 237 11.51 -13.64 -13.18
N GLY A 238 11.44 -12.36 -12.86
CA GLY A 238 12.48 -11.44 -13.25
C GLY A 238 12.15 -9.96 -13.11
N VAL A 239 13.05 -9.15 -13.64
CA VAL A 239 12.90 -7.70 -13.75
C VAL A 239 12.76 -7.33 -15.22
N TYR A 240 11.81 -6.47 -15.50
CA TYR A 240 11.55 -5.92 -16.84
C TYR A 240 11.76 -4.41 -16.80
N VAL A 241 12.23 -3.89 -17.91
CA VAL A 241 12.50 -2.46 -18.11
C VAL A 241 11.70 -1.95 -19.29
N SER A 242 11.12 -0.77 -19.13
CA SER A 242 10.58 0.04 -20.21
C SER A 242 11.41 1.31 -20.32
N ILE A 243 11.65 1.77 -21.57
CA ILE A 243 12.31 3.04 -21.87
C ILE A 243 11.39 4.01 -22.60
N ASP A 244 10.12 3.69 -22.65
CA ASP A 244 9.04 4.37 -23.37
C ASP A 244 7.78 4.54 -22.49
N ARG A 245 7.97 4.71 -21.17
CA ARG A 245 6.91 4.93 -20.16
C ARG A 245 5.90 3.79 -20.05
N GLY A 246 6.29 2.56 -20.34
CA GLY A 246 5.43 1.40 -20.21
C GLY A 246 4.69 1.01 -21.52
N GLU A 247 4.96 1.72 -22.63
CA GLU A 247 4.43 1.31 -23.94
C GLU A 247 4.93 -0.09 -24.35
N SER A 248 6.16 -0.42 -23.96
CA SER A 248 6.71 -1.77 -24.14
C SER A 248 7.67 -2.17 -23.02
N TRP A 249 7.74 -3.50 -22.75
CA TRP A 249 8.60 -4.04 -21.70
C TRP A 249 9.60 -5.06 -22.23
N HIS A 250 10.82 -4.99 -21.72
CA HIS A 250 11.94 -5.87 -22.09
C HIS A 250 12.57 -6.48 -20.84
N ARG A 251 13.05 -7.74 -20.96
CA ARG A 251 13.72 -8.46 -19.88
C ARG A 251 15.22 -8.18 -19.86
#